data_e0a24e80cfb4a58cd701526d5ccff0b7
#
_entry.id   e0a24e80cfb4a58cd701526d5ccff0b7
#
_cell.length_a   1.000
_cell.length_b   1.000
_cell.length_c   1.000
_cell.angle_alpha   90.00
_cell.angle_beta   90.00
_cell.angle_gamma   90.00
#
_symmetry.space_group_name_H-M   'P 1'
#
loop_
_entity.id
_entity.type
_entity.pdbx_description
1 polymer ?
#
loop_
_entity_poly.entity_id
_entity_poly.type
_entity_poly.pdbx_seq_one_letter_code
_entity_poly.pdbx_strand_id
1 'polypeptide(L)'
;MKAAKKVELLAPAGNAEAFYGAIHAGADAIYLGGSRFGARAYAENFSEEELVACIRYAHLFQRKVYLTVNTLVKESEFSGLYEYVLPYYRAGLDGVIIQDMGVFAYLREHFPGMELHGSTQMTITGEYGASFLKEQGACRVVPARELSLAEIRRIKEVTGLEIECFIHGAMCYCYSGQCLFSSILGGSGAKRDSASLEAAIPSGAVYRIS
;
A
#
# COMPACT_ATOMS: atom_id res chain seq x y z
N MET A 1 16.75 7.82 -28.89
CA MET A 1 15.51 7.35 -28.25
C MET A 1 15.84 7.06 -26.78
N LYS A 2 15.21 7.74 -25.80
CA LYS A 2 15.32 7.33 -24.40
C LYS A 2 14.67 5.94 -24.28
N ALA A 3 15.39 4.96 -23.72
CA ALA A 3 14.81 3.66 -23.42
C ALA A 3 13.54 3.89 -22.60
N ALA A 4 12.43 3.27 -23.01
CA ALA A 4 11.20 3.34 -22.23
C ALA A 4 11.51 2.77 -20.83
N LYS A 5 11.23 3.54 -19.78
CA LYS A 5 11.37 3.07 -18.42
C LYS A 5 10.47 1.85 -18.24
N LYS A 6 11.02 0.75 -17.75
CA LYS A 6 10.24 -0.46 -17.48
C LYS A 6 9.15 -0.14 -16.45
N VAL A 7 7.91 -0.50 -16.76
CA VAL A 7 6.79 -0.42 -15.82
C VAL A 7 6.95 -1.51 -14.77
N GLU A 8 6.82 -1.18 -13.49
CA GLU A 8 6.84 -2.15 -12.39
C GLU A 8 5.48 -2.85 -12.29
N LEU A 9 5.48 -4.17 -12.33
CA LEU A 9 4.30 -4.98 -12.05
C LEU A 9 4.23 -5.27 -10.56
N LEU A 10 3.26 -4.65 -9.88
CA LEU A 10 2.99 -4.87 -8.47
C LEU A 10 1.81 -5.83 -8.30
N ALA A 11 2.03 -6.95 -7.61
CA ALA A 11 1.02 -7.96 -7.35
C ALA A 11 0.59 -7.98 -5.88
N PRO A 12 -0.69 -8.26 -5.58
CA PRO A 12 -1.15 -8.50 -4.22
C PRO A 12 -0.80 -9.91 -3.75
N ALA A 13 -0.57 -10.07 -2.45
CA ALA A 13 -0.54 -11.38 -1.82
C ALA A 13 -1.36 -11.38 -0.53
N GLY A 14 -2.39 -12.22 -0.48
CA GLY A 14 -3.22 -12.41 0.70
C GLY A 14 -2.73 -13.53 1.63
N ASN A 15 -1.87 -14.41 1.14
CA ASN A 15 -1.26 -15.52 1.86
C ASN A 15 0.07 -15.92 1.20
N ALA A 16 0.80 -16.86 1.82
CA ALA A 16 2.11 -17.30 1.35
C ALA A 16 2.04 -17.96 -0.05
N GLU A 17 1.01 -18.74 -0.35
CA GLU A 17 0.84 -19.37 -1.67
C GLU A 17 0.72 -18.32 -2.78
N ALA A 18 -0.15 -17.31 -2.58
CA ALA A 18 -0.31 -16.20 -3.51
C ALA A 18 0.99 -15.39 -3.66
N PHE A 19 1.75 -15.22 -2.57
CA PHE A 19 3.04 -14.54 -2.59
C PHE A 19 4.05 -15.27 -3.49
N TYR A 20 4.26 -16.56 -3.28
CA TYR A 20 5.18 -17.34 -4.11
C TYR A 20 4.70 -17.42 -5.56
N GLY A 21 3.39 -17.60 -5.75
CA GLY A 21 2.77 -17.57 -7.08
C GLY A 21 3.05 -16.26 -7.83
N ALA A 22 2.93 -15.10 -7.18
CA ALA A 22 3.22 -13.80 -7.77
C ALA A 22 4.70 -13.65 -8.17
N ILE A 23 5.64 -14.07 -7.32
CA ILE A 23 7.08 -14.08 -7.63
C ILE A 23 7.35 -14.91 -8.89
N HIS A 24 6.84 -16.15 -8.93
CA HIS A 24 7.07 -17.06 -10.05
C HIS A 24 6.35 -16.63 -11.33
N ALA A 25 5.22 -15.93 -11.22
CA ALA A 25 4.53 -15.32 -12.35
C ALA A 25 5.22 -14.08 -12.92
N GLY A 26 6.29 -13.59 -12.24
CA GLY A 26 7.12 -12.51 -12.74
C GLY A 26 6.75 -11.12 -12.23
N ALA A 27 6.04 -11.01 -11.11
CA ALA A 27 5.84 -9.72 -10.44
C ALA A 27 7.18 -9.07 -10.12
N ASP A 28 7.30 -7.76 -10.29
CA ASP A 28 8.47 -6.98 -9.94
C ASP A 28 8.46 -6.56 -8.47
N ALA A 29 7.25 -6.42 -7.91
CA ALA A 29 7.02 -6.13 -6.50
C ALA A 29 5.75 -6.81 -6.00
N ILE A 30 5.66 -7.05 -4.70
CA ILE A 30 4.49 -7.63 -4.05
C ILE A 30 4.06 -6.73 -2.89
N TYR A 31 2.75 -6.46 -2.77
CA TYR A 31 2.24 -5.85 -1.57
C TYR A 31 1.40 -6.84 -0.76
N LEU A 32 1.50 -6.75 0.54
CA LEU A 32 0.85 -7.66 1.47
C LEU A 32 0.50 -6.96 2.78
N GLY A 33 -0.42 -7.54 3.52
CA GLY A 33 -0.82 -7.08 4.85
C GLY A 33 -0.26 -7.98 5.94
N GLY A 34 0.12 -7.39 7.04
CA GLY A 34 0.43 -8.13 8.26
C GLY A 34 -0.78 -8.18 9.21
N SER A 35 -0.56 -8.67 10.41
CA SER A 35 -1.61 -8.91 11.42
C SER A 35 -2.27 -7.65 12.00
N ARG A 36 -1.71 -6.44 11.74
CA ARG A 36 -2.17 -5.16 12.29
C ARG A 36 -2.07 -4.04 11.25
N PHE A 37 -2.81 -2.97 11.47
CA PHE A 37 -2.75 -1.71 10.72
C PHE A 37 -3.05 -1.79 9.22
N GLY A 38 -3.39 -2.98 8.69
CA GLY A 38 -3.76 -3.17 7.30
C GLY A 38 -5.27 -3.23 7.11
N ALA A 39 -5.75 -2.76 5.97
CA ALA A 39 -7.17 -2.79 5.62
C ALA A 39 -7.75 -4.21 5.53
N ARG A 40 -6.93 -5.25 5.47
CA ARG A 40 -7.32 -6.67 5.44
C ARG A 40 -7.04 -7.42 6.74
N ALA A 41 -7.14 -6.76 7.88
CA ALA A 41 -6.83 -7.35 9.19
C ALA A 41 -7.65 -8.62 9.54
N TYR A 42 -8.72 -8.93 8.80
CA TYR A 42 -9.55 -10.14 8.98
C TYR A 42 -9.30 -11.26 7.94
N ALA A 43 -8.42 -11.05 6.96
CA ALA A 43 -7.98 -12.13 6.07
C ALA A 43 -6.98 -13.05 6.81
N GLU A 44 -6.67 -14.20 6.23
CA GLU A 44 -5.49 -14.96 6.63
C GLU A 44 -4.27 -14.07 6.42
N ASN A 45 -3.81 -13.42 7.50
CA ASN A 45 -2.68 -12.51 7.46
C ASN A 45 -1.40 -13.27 7.75
N PHE A 46 -0.30 -12.78 7.19
CA PHE A 46 1.04 -13.30 7.49
C PHE A 46 1.39 -13.11 8.97
N SER A 47 1.94 -14.12 9.60
CA SER A 47 2.66 -13.95 10.86
C SER A 47 3.91 -13.10 10.66
N GLU A 48 4.54 -12.64 11.75
CA GLU A 48 5.78 -11.87 11.68
C GLU A 48 6.89 -12.67 10.98
N GLU A 49 7.04 -13.94 11.35
CA GLU A 49 8.04 -14.84 10.81
C GLU A 49 7.84 -15.12 9.32
N GLU A 50 6.60 -15.36 8.91
CA GLU A 50 6.24 -15.57 7.51
C GLU A 50 6.52 -14.32 6.67
N LEU A 51 6.18 -13.13 7.18
CA LEU A 51 6.40 -11.89 6.45
C LEU A 51 7.90 -11.59 6.31
N VAL A 52 8.67 -11.80 7.36
CA VAL A 52 10.15 -11.71 7.31
C VAL A 52 10.73 -12.71 6.31
N ALA A 53 10.22 -13.94 6.28
CA ALA A 53 10.64 -14.94 5.30
C ALA A 53 10.28 -14.53 3.86
N CYS A 54 9.09 -13.98 3.64
CA CYS A 54 8.66 -13.45 2.35
C CYS A 54 9.57 -12.31 1.85
N ILE A 55 9.94 -11.35 2.71
CA ILE A 55 10.86 -10.26 2.34
C ILE A 55 12.19 -10.83 1.87
N ARG A 56 12.80 -11.71 2.66
CA ARG A 56 14.08 -12.35 2.32
C ARG A 56 14.01 -13.16 1.03
N TYR A 57 12.91 -13.90 0.85
CA TYR A 57 12.69 -14.70 -0.36
C TYR A 57 12.55 -13.83 -1.62
N ALA A 58 11.76 -12.74 -1.55
CA ALA A 58 11.61 -11.82 -2.67
C ALA A 58 12.95 -11.23 -3.11
N HIS A 59 13.78 -10.85 -2.17
CA HIS A 59 15.11 -10.29 -2.43
C HIS A 59 16.06 -11.26 -3.15
N LEU A 60 15.93 -12.58 -2.96
CA LEU A 60 16.69 -13.56 -3.73
C LEU A 60 16.38 -13.48 -5.24
N PHE A 61 15.18 -13.04 -5.59
CA PHE A 61 14.73 -12.83 -6.96
C PHE A 61 14.79 -11.35 -7.39
N GLN A 62 15.42 -10.49 -6.60
CA GLN A 62 15.48 -9.04 -6.84
C GLN A 62 14.07 -8.41 -6.98
N ARG A 63 13.12 -8.87 -6.16
CA ARG A 63 11.76 -8.35 -6.09
C ARG A 63 11.55 -7.55 -4.82
N LYS A 64 10.75 -6.50 -4.91
CA LYS A 64 10.42 -5.63 -3.78
C LYS A 64 9.20 -6.14 -3.01
N VAL A 65 9.15 -5.81 -1.74
CA VAL A 65 8.00 -6.08 -0.87
C VAL A 65 7.53 -4.80 -0.20
N TYR A 66 6.21 -4.55 -0.29
CA TYR A 66 5.57 -3.40 0.35
C TYR A 66 4.55 -3.86 1.39
N LEU A 67 4.64 -3.30 2.59
CA LEU A 67 3.69 -3.58 3.67
C LEU A 67 2.54 -2.57 3.63
N THR A 68 1.30 -3.05 3.73
CA THR A 68 0.16 -2.16 3.90
C THR A 68 -0.03 -1.78 5.37
N VAL A 69 0.04 -0.46 5.65
CA VAL A 69 -0.35 0.19 6.90
C VAL A 69 -1.38 1.26 6.53
N ASN A 70 -2.43 0.82 5.86
CA ASN A 70 -3.36 1.66 5.12
C ASN A 70 -4.74 1.79 5.79
N THR A 71 -4.75 1.83 7.11
CA THR A 71 -5.91 2.20 7.94
C THR A 71 -5.62 3.44 8.75
N LEU A 72 -6.67 4.12 9.22
CA LEU A 72 -6.53 5.18 10.23
C LEU A 72 -6.18 4.57 11.58
N VAL A 73 -5.24 5.17 12.29
CA VAL A 73 -4.72 4.70 13.57
C VAL A 73 -5.12 5.67 14.67
N LYS A 74 -5.74 5.17 15.74
CA LYS A 74 -6.06 5.99 16.91
C LYS A 74 -4.82 6.16 17.77
N GLU A 75 -4.78 7.24 18.54
CA GLU A 75 -3.69 7.53 19.49
C GLU A 75 -3.38 6.34 20.42
N SER A 76 -4.43 5.68 20.91
CA SER A 76 -4.28 4.49 21.77
C SER A 76 -3.66 3.26 21.07
N GLU A 77 -3.64 3.23 19.75
CA GLU A 77 -3.09 2.13 18.94
C GLU A 77 -1.66 2.44 18.46
N PHE A 78 -1.26 3.71 18.54
CA PHE A 78 0.00 4.23 18.00
C PHE A 78 1.23 3.67 18.72
N SER A 79 1.12 3.39 20.02
CA SER A 79 2.22 2.91 20.86
C SER A 79 2.84 1.59 20.39
N GLY A 80 2.11 0.78 19.62
CA GLY A 80 2.61 -0.49 19.10
C GLY A 80 3.11 -0.44 17.65
N LEU A 81 3.16 0.75 17.04
CA LEU A 81 3.51 0.87 15.61
C LEU A 81 5.01 0.63 15.37
N TYR A 82 5.87 1.11 16.26
CA TYR A 82 7.31 0.94 16.14
C TYR A 82 7.70 -0.54 16.18
N GLU A 83 7.27 -1.24 17.22
CA GLU A 83 7.55 -2.65 17.44
C GLU A 83 6.99 -3.52 16.32
N TYR A 84 5.84 -3.11 15.76
CA TYR A 84 5.23 -3.82 14.63
C TYR A 84 6.04 -3.69 13.34
N VAL A 85 6.57 -2.51 13.01
CA VAL A 85 7.30 -2.27 11.75
C VAL A 85 8.77 -2.70 11.83
N LEU A 86 9.36 -2.61 13.02
CA LEU A 86 10.80 -2.82 13.23
C LEU A 86 11.34 -4.15 12.72
N PRO A 87 10.70 -5.31 12.92
CA PRO A 87 11.19 -6.60 12.41
C PRO A 87 11.28 -6.61 10.88
N TYR A 88 10.29 -6.04 10.20
CA TYR A 88 10.23 -5.97 8.74
C TYR A 88 11.27 -5.00 8.17
N TYR A 89 11.42 -3.83 8.80
CA TYR A 89 12.46 -2.88 8.45
C TYR A 89 13.87 -3.51 8.56
N ARG A 90 14.13 -4.26 9.64
CA ARG A 90 15.38 -5.00 9.82
C ARG A 90 15.58 -6.13 8.80
N ALA A 91 14.50 -6.71 8.30
CA ALA A 91 14.53 -7.71 7.24
C ALA A 91 14.78 -7.09 5.85
N GLY A 92 14.74 -5.75 5.74
CA GLY A 92 14.95 -5.02 4.49
C GLY A 92 13.66 -4.68 3.74
N LEU A 93 12.52 -4.53 4.44
CA LEU A 93 11.26 -4.10 3.81
C LEU A 93 11.50 -2.86 2.93
N ASP A 94 11.07 -2.92 1.67
CA ASP A 94 11.35 -1.87 0.69
C ASP A 94 10.49 -0.62 0.90
N GLY A 95 9.24 -0.78 1.32
CA GLY A 95 8.38 0.37 1.55
C GLY A 95 7.06 0.03 2.22
N VAL A 96 6.31 1.08 2.55
CA VAL A 96 5.02 0.99 3.25
C VAL A 96 3.96 1.80 2.51
N ILE A 97 2.76 1.22 2.33
CA ILE A 97 1.59 1.88 1.74
C ILE A 97 0.71 2.39 2.88
N ILE A 98 0.52 3.70 2.98
CA ILE A 98 0.01 4.38 4.18
C ILE A 98 -1.23 5.20 3.86
N GLN A 99 -2.22 5.18 4.76
CA GLN A 99 -3.40 6.06 4.74
C GLN A 99 -3.28 7.21 5.74
N ASP A 100 -2.84 6.94 6.95
CA ASP A 100 -2.86 7.89 8.07
C ASP A 100 -1.66 8.84 8.01
N MET A 101 -1.91 10.15 8.09
CA MET A 101 -0.85 11.16 8.03
C MET A 101 0.05 11.17 9.27
N GLY A 102 -0.49 10.82 10.45
CA GLY A 102 0.30 10.66 11.66
C GLY A 102 1.26 9.49 11.55
N VAL A 103 0.76 8.34 11.05
CA VAL A 103 1.59 7.17 10.73
C VAL A 103 2.66 7.53 9.69
N PHE A 104 2.30 8.30 8.67
CA PHE A 104 3.24 8.74 7.64
C PHE A 104 4.40 9.55 8.23
N ALA A 105 4.09 10.55 9.03
CA ALA A 105 5.09 11.38 9.70
C ALA A 105 5.98 10.55 10.65
N TYR A 106 5.36 9.67 11.43
CA TYR A 106 6.05 8.80 12.36
C TYR A 106 7.03 7.84 11.67
N LEU A 107 6.58 7.14 10.61
CA LEU A 107 7.43 6.19 9.89
C LEU A 107 8.59 6.89 9.18
N ARG A 108 8.37 8.10 8.64
CA ARG A 108 9.44 8.92 8.06
C ARG A 108 10.54 9.23 9.06
N GLU A 109 10.17 9.54 10.30
CA GLU A 109 11.10 9.90 11.36
C GLU A 109 11.89 8.69 11.89
N HIS A 110 11.21 7.56 12.11
CA HIS A 110 11.77 6.43 12.82
C HIS A 110 12.40 5.35 11.92
N PHE A 111 12.07 5.33 10.62
CA PHE A 111 12.54 4.33 9.65
C PHE A 111 13.14 4.99 8.41
N PRO A 112 14.31 5.65 8.55
CA PRO A 112 14.94 6.36 7.44
C PRO A 112 15.32 5.41 6.31
N GLY A 113 15.11 5.86 5.06
CA GLY A 113 15.44 5.07 3.86
C GLY A 113 14.35 4.11 3.39
N MET A 114 13.27 3.88 4.18
CA MET A 114 12.11 3.12 3.76
C MET A 114 11.24 3.94 2.80
N GLU A 115 10.81 3.36 1.68
CA GLU A 115 9.91 4.03 0.74
C GLU A 115 8.53 4.25 1.37
N LEU A 116 7.99 5.48 1.30
CA LEU A 116 6.66 5.82 1.79
C LEU A 116 5.73 6.10 0.63
N HIS A 117 4.67 5.30 0.51
CA HIS A 117 3.69 5.36 -0.56
C HIS A 117 2.35 5.87 -0.02
N GLY A 118 1.81 6.92 -0.62
CA GLY A 118 0.45 7.37 -0.30
C GLY A 118 -0.58 6.39 -0.85
N SER A 119 -1.37 5.78 0.03
CA SER A 119 -2.44 4.85 -0.34
C SER A 119 -3.56 5.55 -1.13
N THR A 120 -4.27 4.80 -1.98
CA THR A 120 -5.54 5.27 -2.58
C THR A 120 -6.58 5.66 -1.52
N GLN A 121 -6.47 5.12 -0.33
CA GLN A 121 -7.31 5.47 0.83
C GLN A 121 -7.08 6.90 1.33
N MET A 122 -5.99 7.57 0.96
CA MET A 122 -5.76 9.00 1.23
C MET A 122 -6.60 9.92 0.34
N THR A 123 -7.28 9.38 -0.65
CA THR A 123 -8.18 10.12 -1.56
C THR A 123 -7.47 11.27 -2.27
N ILE A 124 -6.30 10.99 -2.84
CA ILE A 124 -5.56 12.02 -3.60
C ILE A 124 -6.18 12.18 -4.97
N THR A 125 -6.87 13.30 -5.16
CA THR A 125 -7.65 13.61 -6.36
C THR A 125 -7.02 14.68 -7.24
N GLY A 126 -5.82 15.17 -6.93
CA GLY A 126 -5.21 16.22 -7.72
C GLY A 126 -3.77 16.55 -7.33
N GLU A 127 -3.19 17.48 -8.10
CA GLU A 127 -1.79 17.86 -8.00
C GLU A 127 -1.41 18.49 -6.65
N TYR A 128 -2.32 19.25 -6.02
CA TYR A 128 -2.05 19.88 -4.72
C TYR A 128 -1.90 18.86 -3.60
N GLY A 129 -2.80 17.88 -3.52
CA GLY A 129 -2.70 16.80 -2.54
C GLY A 129 -1.45 15.94 -2.76
N ALA A 130 -1.14 15.63 -4.01
CA ALA A 130 0.05 14.87 -4.36
C ALA A 130 1.35 15.66 -4.07
N SER A 131 1.37 16.98 -4.33
CA SER A 131 2.50 17.86 -4.00
C SER A 131 2.73 17.91 -2.49
N PHE A 132 1.65 18.05 -1.71
CA PHE A 132 1.73 18.02 -0.26
C PHE A 132 2.35 16.71 0.25
N LEU A 133 1.89 15.55 -0.27
CA LEU A 133 2.49 14.27 0.12
C LEU A 133 3.96 14.17 -0.25
N LYS A 134 4.35 14.69 -1.42
CA LYS A 134 5.76 14.76 -1.82
C LYS A 134 6.59 15.57 -0.82
N GLU A 135 6.11 16.73 -0.39
CA GLU A 135 6.77 17.57 0.63
C GLU A 135 6.89 16.83 1.97
N GLN A 136 5.92 15.98 2.30
CA GLN A 136 6.00 15.11 3.45
C GLN A 136 6.99 13.94 3.28
N GLY A 137 7.54 13.72 2.09
CA GLY A 137 8.55 12.68 1.82
C GLY A 137 8.00 11.43 1.13
N ALA A 138 6.78 11.47 0.58
CA ALA A 138 6.30 10.40 -0.26
C ALA A 138 7.16 10.28 -1.53
N CYS A 139 7.51 9.06 -1.91
CA CYS A 139 8.14 8.77 -3.21
C CYS A 139 7.12 8.30 -4.25
N ARG A 140 5.97 7.79 -3.80
CA ARG A 140 4.90 7.24 -4.65
C ARG A 140 3.53 7.65 -4.12
N VAL A 141 2.57 7.76 -5.03
CA VAL A 141 1.15 7.94 -4.71
C VAL A 141 0.29 6.98 -5.53
N VAL A 142 -0.68 6.38 -4.86
CA VAL A 142 -1.80 5.65 -5.50
C VAL A 142 -2.96 6.63 -5.58
N PRO A 143 -3.21 7.28 -6.73
CA PRO A 143 -4.26 8.27 -6.83
C PRO A 143 -5.65 7.65 -6.64
N ALA A 144 -6.62 8.50 -6.36
CA ALA A 144 -8.00 8.08 -6.27
C ALA A 144 -8.47 7.47 -7.59
N ARG A 145 -9.28 6.41 -7.52
CA ARG A 145 -9.73 5.62 -8.68
C ARG A 145 -10.67 6.39 -9.60
N GLU A 146 -11.20 7.51 -9.12
CA GLU A 146 -12.13 8.39 -9.82
C GLU A 146 -11.43 9.28 -10.86
N LEU A 147 -10.10 9.32 -10.85
CA LEU A 147 -9.34 10.18 -11.73
C LEU A 147 -9.23 9.62 -13.16
N SER A 148 -9.33 10.51 -14.12
CA SER A 148 -9.01 10.21 -15.52
C SER A 148 -7.49 10.07 -15.73
N LEU A 149 -7.10 9.41 -16.82
CA LEU A 149 -5.68 9.29 -17.19
C LEU A 149 -5.02 10.66 -17.43
N ALA A 150 -5.78 11.68 -17.85
CA ALA A 150 -5.27 13.03 -18.05
C ALA A 150 -4.91 13.69 -16.70
N GLU A 151 -5.76 13.55 -15.70
CA GLU A 151 -5.51 14.05 -14.33
C GLU A 151 -4.33 13.31 -13.68
N ILE A 152 -4.25 12.01 -13.84
CA ILE A 152 -3.13 11.19 -13.34
C ILE A 152 -1.81 11.65 -13.99
N ARG A 153 -1.82 11.86 -15.31
CA ARG A 153 -0.66 12.39 -16.01
C ARG A 153 -0.25 13.75 -15.48
N ARG A 154 -1.22 14.64 -15.24
CA ARG A 154 -0.97 15.97 -14.69
C ARG A 154 -0.30 15.89 -13.31
N ILE A 155 -0.77 15.01 -12.42
CA ILE A 155 -0.13 14.74 -11.13
C ILE A 155 1.34 14.35 -11.34
N LYS A 156 1.60 13.39 -12.23
CA LYS A 156 2.96 12.93 -12.55
C LYS A 156 3.87 14.05 -13.02
N GLU A 157 3.40 14.85 -13.97
CA GLU A 157 4.16 15.95 -14.60
C GLU A 157 4.52 17.04 -13.59
N VAL A 158 3.57 17.41 -12.72
CA VAL A 158 3.77 18.48 -11.73
C VAL A 158 4.64 18.01 -10.56
N THR A 159 4.38 16.83 -10.05
CA THR A 159 5.04 16.36 -8.83
C THR A 159 6.31 15.58 -9.09
N GLY A 160 6.41 14.87 -10.20
CA GLY A 160 7.47 13.89 -10.46
C GLY A 160 7.40 12.63 -9.60
N LEU A 161 6.38 12.49 -8.72
CA LEU A 161 6.17 11.30 -7.92
C LEU A 161 6.01 10.06 -8.79
N GLU A 162 6.34 8.91 -8.26
CA GLU A 162 5.92 7.65 -8.85
C GLU A 162 4.40 7.52 -8.72
N ILE A 163 3.76 7.07 -9.80
CA ILE A 163 2.31 6.86 -9.82
C ILE A 163 2.03 5.37 -9.89
N GLU A 164 1.16 4.91 -9.00
CA GLU A 164 0.69 3.54 -8.97
C GLU A 164 -0.80 3.52 -9.32
N CYS A 165 -1.18 2.72 -10.32
CA CYS A 165 -2.56 2.63 -10.78
C CYS A 165 -3.05 1.19 -10.80
N PHE A 166 -4.30 0.97 -10.38
CA PHE A 166 -4.98 -0.32 -10.54
C PHE A 166 -5.30 -0.56 -12.01
N ILE A 167 -4.96 -1.75 -12.51
CA ILE A 167 -5.22 -2.14 -13.89
C ILE A 167 -6.07 -3.39 -14.00
N HIS A 168 -6.14 -4.18 -12.93
CA HIS A 168 -6.93 -5.40 -12.87
C HIS A 168 -7.48 -5.60 -11.46
N GLY A 169 -8.73 -6.03 -11.36
CA GLY A 169 -9.41 -6.31 -10.09
C GLY A 169 -10.86 -5.82 -10.11
N ALA A 170 -11.57 -6.11 -9.03
CA ALA A 170 -12.93 -5.64 -8.88
C ALA A 170 -12.97 -4.13 -8.62
N MET A 171 -13.90 -3.46 -9.24
CA MET A 171 -14.14 -2.04 -8.99
C MET A 171 -14.99 -1.89 -7.73
N CYS A 172 -14.46 -1.16 -6.75
CA CYS A 172 -15.23 -0.78 -5.58
C CYS A 172 -16.29 0.27 -5.95
N TYR A 173 -17.50 0.09 -5.43
CA TYR A 173 -18.60 1.03 -5.65
C TYR A 173 -18.41 2.35 -4.89
N CYS A 174 -17.71 2.30 -3.74
CA CYS A 174 -17.49 3.47 -2.91
C CYS A 174 -16.40 4.37 -3.47
N TYR A 175 -16.51 5.66 -3.16
CA TYR A 175 -15.44 6.62 -3.38
C TYR A 175 -14.16 6.18 -2.64
N SER A 176 -13.01 6.40 -3.25
CA SER A 176 -11.71 6.04 -2.67
C SER A 176 -11.57 6.62 -1.26
N GLY A 177 -11.23 5.79 -0.28
CA GLY A 177 -11.06 6.18 1.12
C GLY A 177 -12.34 6.55 1.89
N GLN A 178 -13.53 6.52 1.27
CA GLN A 178 -14.80 6.99 1.86
C GLN A 178 -15.81 5.86 2.09
N CYS A 179 -15.38 4.62 2.19
CA CYS A 179 -16.28 3.49 2.37
C CYS A 179 -16.82 3.41 3.81
N LEU A 180 -18.02 3.93 4.05
CA LEU A 180 -18.71 3.80 5.34
C LEU A 180 -19.29 2.39 5.56
N PHE A 181 -19.54 1.65 4.50
CA PHE A 181 -20.16 0.31 4.58
C PHE A 181 -19.29 -0.66 5.39
N SER A 182 -17.98 -0.62 5.18
CA SER A 182 -17.01 -1.41 5.92
C SER A 182 -16.97 -1.08 7.40
N SER A 183 -17.17 0.19 7.75
CA SER A 183 -17.20 0.64 9.14
C SER A 183 -18.47 0.18 9.88
N ILE A 184 -19.59 0.00 9.15
CA ILE A 184 -20.90 -0.36 9.71
C ILE A 184 -21.05 -1.88 9.80
N LEU A 185 -20.69 -2.61 8.74
CA LEU A 185 -20.85 -4.07 8.68
C LEU A 185 -19.70 -4.86 9.31
N GLY A 186 -18.54 -4.24 9.50
CA GLY A 186 -17.36 -4.87 10.12
C GLY A 186 -17.47 -5.13 11.62
N GLY A 187 -18.62 -4.87 12.27
CA GLY A 187 -18.93 -5.24 13.67
C GLY A 187 -18.18 -4.44 14.72
N SER A 188 -18.94 -3.89 15.64
CA SER A 188 -18.61 -3.35 16.96
C SER A 188 -17.18 -2.89 17.25
N GLY A 189 -17.01 -1.60 17.26
CA GLY A 189 -16.01 -0.93 18.08
C GLY A 189 -14.58 -1.03 17.57
N ALA A 190 -14.14 0.02 16.95
CA ALA A 190 -12.74 0.43 16.81
C ALA A 190 -11.90 -0.16 15.67
N LYS A 191 -12.31 -1.20 14.97
CA LYS A 191 -11.63 -1.63 13.75
C LYS A 191 -12.48 -1.28 12.54
N ARG A 192 -12.25 -0.09 12.02
CA ARG A 192 -12.91 0.43 10.82
C ARG A 192 -12.25 -0.19 9.61
N ASP A 193 -12.73 -1.37 9.24
CA ASP A 193 -12.25 -2.04 8.09
C ASP A 193 -13.12 -1.72 6.88
N SER A 194 -12.64 -0.80 6.06
CA SER A 194 -12.97 -0.80 4.63
C SER A 194 -12.69 -2.15 3.98
N ALA A 195 -11.96 -2.99 4.66
CA ALA A 195 -11.46 -4.27 4.22
C ALA A 195 -12.46 -5.42 4.18
N SER A 196 -13.51 -5.42 4.98
CA SER A 196 -14.42 -6.56 4.98
C SER A 196 -15.22 -6.70 3.67
N LEU A 197 -15.42 -5.59 2.95
CA LEU A 197 -16.01 -5.61 1.61
C LEU A 197 -14.95 -5.78 0.52
N GLU A 198 -13.74 -5.22 0.71
CA GLU A 198 -12.62 -5.40 -0.23
C GLU A 198 -11.99 -6.80 -0.13
N ALA A 199 -12.08 -7.47 1.03
CA ALA A 199 -11.62 -8.86 1.19
C ALA A 199 -12.49 -9.87 0.41
N ALA A 200 -13.75 -9.52 0.12
CA ALA A 200 -14.61 -10.31 -0.77
C ALA A 200 -14.33 -10.08 -2.27
N ILE A 201 -13.46 -9.11 -2.58
CA ILE A 201 -13.13 -8.74 -3.95
C ILE A 201 -11.69 -9.20 -4.21
N PRO A 202 -11.42 -10.07 -5.23
CA PRO A 202 -10.07 -10.45 -5.57
C PRO A 202 -9.19 -9.21 -5.77
N SER A 203 -8.07 -9.17 -5.07
CA SER A 203 -7.11 -8.09 -5.20
C SER A 203 -6.58 -8.02 -6.63
N GLY A 204 -6.71 -6.87 -7.25
CA GLY A 204 -6.24 -6.65 -8.61
C GLY A 204 -4.74 -6.45 -8.70
N ALA A 205 -4.17 -6.84 -9.83
CA ALA A 205 -2.81 -6.46 -10.17
C ALA A 205 -2.72 -4.94 -10.39
N VAL A 206 -1.63 -4.34 -9.93
CA VAL A 206 -1.39 -2.91 -10.01
C VAL A 206 -0.16 -2.66 -10.86
N TYR A 207 -0.21 -1.68 -11.76
CA TYR A 207 0.97 -1.26 -12.51
C TYR A 207 1.47 0.09 -12.03
N ARG A 208 2.79 0.21 -11.97
CA ARG A 208 3.47 1.47 -11.80
C ARG A 208 3.73 2.11 -13.17
N ILE A 209 3.32 3.35 -13.33
CA ILE A 209 3.74 4.20 -14.44
C ILE A 209 4.88 5.08 -13.91
N SER A 210 6.08 4.81 -14.37
CA SER A 210 7.27 5.59 -14.03
C SER A 210 7.54 6.71 -15.04
#